data_e460f972bc5260055284bc420241435d
#
_entry.id   e460f972bc5260055284bc420241435d
#
_cell.length_a   1.000
_cell.length_b   1.000
_cell.length_c   1.000
_cell.angle_alpha   90.00
_cell.angle_beta   90.00
_cell.angle_gamma   90.00
#
_symmetry.space_group_name_H-M   'P 1'
#
loop_
_entity.id
_entity.type
_entity.pdbx_description
1 polymer ?
#
loop_
_entity_poly.entity_id
_entity_poly.type
_entity_poly.pdbx_seq_one_letter_code
_entity_poly.pdbx_strand_id
1 'polypeptide(L)'
;MSFHPSPISRLLHLTGAVAAAVLLSACGSMMSSPKPAFSQDSLPDSIKVPAGNKVAMETVGVGEITYECRDKANAAGQTEWVFVGPKAALNDRSGKQVGTYYGPPATWESTDGSKITATQLAVAPAGAGNIPYQLVKANPAMGSGAMTGVTFIQRVALKGGAAPAAACTMSNKGERQIVKYQADYIFWKAA
;
A
#
# COMPACT_ATOMS: atom_id res chain seq x y z
N MET A 1 8.92 91.54 -37.92
CA MET A 1 9.74 91.47 -39.14
C MET A 1 10.19 90.04 -39.31
N SER A 2 9.50 89.30 -40.18
CA SER A 2 10.06 88.81 -41.45
C SER A 2 11.11 87.72 -41.19
N PHE A 3 11.10 86.49 -41.66
CA PHE A 3 10.60 85.86 -42.89
C PHE A 3 10.72 84.33 -42.69
N HIS A 4 9.79 83.63 -43.29
CA HIS A 4 9.87 82.24 -43.70
C HIS A 4 11.03 81.97 -44.68
N PRO A 5 11.48 80.72 -44.99
CA PRO A 5 10.61 79.60 -45.42
C PRO A 5 11.13 78.16 -45.07
N SER A 6 10.19 77.24 -45.19
CA SER A 6 10.44 75.84 -45.44
C SER A 6 11.10 75.57 -46.81
N PRO A 7 11.69 74.39 -47.12
CA PRO A 7 10.91 73.25 -47.52
C PRO A 7 11.53 71.85 -47.42
N ILE A 8 10.72 70.86 -47.73
CA ILE A 8 10.92 69.56 -48.48
C ILE A 8 11.42 68.31 -47.73
N SER A 9 10.46 67.53 -47.41
CA SER A 9 10.22 66.13 -47.85
C SER A 9 11.42 65.24 -48.14
N ARG A 10 11.59 64.18 -47.40
CA ARG A 10 11.88 62.85 -47.98
C ARG A 10 11.24 61.73 -47.14
N LEU A 11 10.31 61.08 -47.79
CA LEU A 11 9.70 59.82 -47.44
C LEU A 11 10.73 58.71 -47.49
N LEU A 12 10.96 58.01 -46.39
CA LEU A 12 11.69 56.74 -46.40
C LEU A 12 10.80 55.65 -45.80
N HIS A 13 10.33 54.80 -46.67
CA HIS A 13 9.62 53.60 -46.28
C HIS A 13 10.60 52.63 -45.64
N LEU A 14 10.41 52.29 -44.34
CA LEU A 14 11.01 51.13 -43.72
C LEU A 14 9.92 50.10 -43.52
N THR A 15 9.97 49.07 -44.36
CA THR A 15 9.21 47.81 -44.23
C THR A 15 9.73 47.08 -42.99
N GLY A 16 8.93 47.11 -41.92
CA GLY A 16 9.18 46.32 -40.72
C GLY A 16 8.72 44.88 -40.94
N ALA A 17 9.62 43.93 -40.98
CA ALA A 17 9.34 42.53 -40.98
C ALA A 17 8.88 42.12 -39.57
N VAL A 18 7.60 41.74 -39.43
CA VAL A 18 7.04 41.15 -38.20
C VAL A 18 7.51 39.69 -38.16
N ALA A 19 8.51 39.39 -37.35
CA ALA A 19 8.90 38.02 -37.01
C ALA A 19 7.90 37.47 -36.01
N ALA A 20 6.97 36.64 -36.46
CA ALA A 20 6.08 35.88 -35.60
C ALA A 20 6.87 34.74 -34.94
N ALA A 21 7.25 34.92 -33.67
CA ALA A 21 7.82 33.87 -32.85
C ALA A 21 6.72 32.86 -32.46
N VAL A 22 6.65 31.72 -33.14
CA VAL A 22 5.81 30.56 -32.76
C VAL A 22 6.43 29.92 -31.56
N LEU A 23 5.88 30.17 -30.38
CA LEU A 23 6.19 29.42 -29.16
C LEU A 23 5.55 28.02 -29.26
N LEU A 24 6.31 27.02 -29.66
CA LEU A 24 5.95 25.63 -29.54
C LEU A 24 5.96 25.26 -28.04
N SER A 25 4.81 25.30 -27.40
CA SER A 25 4.58 24.71 -26.09
C SER A 25 4.68 23.20 -26.23
N ALA A 26 5.87 22.64 -25.99
CA ALA A 26 6.06 21.22 -25.83
C ALA A 26 5.39 20.80 -24.52
N CYS A 27 4.11 20.38 -24.57
CA CYS A 27 3.49 19.62 -23.50
C CYS A 27 4.22 18.28 -23.42
N GLY A 28 5.29 18.22 -22.63
CA GLY A 28 5.93 17.00 -22.26
C GLY A 28 4.95 16.18 -21.41
N SER A 29 4.23 15.26 -22.02
CA SER A 29 3.54 14.19 -21.30
C SER A 29 4.60 13.46 -20.49
N MET A 30 4.64 13.69 -19.17
CA MET A 30 5.40 12.84 -18.26
C MET A 30 4.78 11.45 -18.34
N MET A 31 5.32 10.60 -19.21
CA MET A 31 5.05 9.17 -19.19
C MET A 31 5.61 8.66 -17.86
N SER A 32 4.72 8.48 -16.89
CA SER A 32 5.03 7.73 -15.67
C SER A 32 5.48 6.35 -16.11
N SER A 33 6.74 6.02 -15.89
CA SER A 33 7.23 4.66 -16.12
C SER A 33 6.33 3.68 -15.37
N PRO A 34 5.88 2.60 -16.01
CA PRO A 34 5.10 1.58 -15.31
C PRO A 34 5.87 1.11 -14.09
N LYS A 35 5.24 1.16 -12.91
CA LYS A 35 5.85 0.60 -11.70
C LYS A 35 6.16 -0.87 -11.99
N PRO A 36 7.39 -1.36 -11.66
CA PRO A 36 7.70 -2.77 -11.82
C PRO A 36 6.66 -3.66 -11.14
N ALA A 37 6.26 -4.73 -11.82
CA ALA A 37 5.38 -5.75 -11.24
C ALA A 37 6.01 -6.30 -9.96
N PHE A 38 5.18 -6.68 -9.00
CA PHE A 38 5.66 -7.29 -7.76
C PHE A 38 6.49 -8.56 -8.08
N SER A 39 7.70 -8.64 -7.51
CA SER A 39 8.52 -9.85 -7.51
C SER A 39 8.67 -10.38 -6.10
N GLN A 40 8.65 -11.69 -5.96
CA GLN A 40 8.92 -12.38 -4.70
C GLN A 40 10.35 -12.92 -4.59
N ASP A 41 11.25 -12.57 -5.52
CA ASP A 41 12.61 -13.11 -5.59
C ASP A 41 13.44 -12.85 -4.33
N SER A 42 13.26 -11.66 -3.73
CA SER A 42 13.97 -11.25 -2.51
C SER A 42 13.31 -11.73 -1.21
N LEU A 43 12.16 -12.40 -1.29
CA LEU A 43 11.46 -12.89 -0.10
C LEU A 43 12.06 -14.22 0.40
N PRO A 44 11.95 -14.51 1.71
CA PRO A 44 12.28 -15.83 2.23
C PRO A 44 11.49 -16.93 1.51
N ASP A 45 12.13 -18.06 1.20
CA ASP A 45 11.50 -19.13 0.41
C ASP A 45 10.22 -19.67 1.07
N SER A 46 10.17 -19.72 2.40
CA SER A 46 8.99 -20.21 3.14
C SER A 46 7.71 -19.41 2.91
N ILE A 47 7.83 -18.16 2.44
CA ILE A 47 6.68 -17.29 2.18
C ILE A 47 6.47 -16.99 0.69
N LYS A 48 7.19 -17.65 -0.20
CA LYS A 48 6.96 -17.56 -1.64
C LYS A 48 5.72 -18.36 -2.04
N VAL A 49 4.93 -17.78 -2.92
CA VAL A 49 3.77 -18.46 -3.52
C VAL A 49 4.27 -19.45 -4.56
N PRO A 50 3.75 -20.70 -4.58
CA PRO A 50 4.16 -21.71 -5.56
C PRO A 50 3.93 -21.28 -7.02
N ALA A 51 4.70 -21.88 -7.92
CA ALA A 51 4.49 -21.74 -9.37
C ALA A 51 3.04 -22.08 -9.78
N GLY A 52 2.59 -21.59 -10.93
CA GLY A 52 1.21 -21.76 -11.40
C GLY A 52 0.24 -20.73 -10.82
N ASN A 53 0.75 -19.71 -10.14
CA ASN A 53 -0.03 -18.56 -9.67
C ASN A 53 0.52 -17.25 -10.24
N LYS A 54 -0.34 -16.27 -10.41
CA LYS A 54 0.00 -14.91 -10.85
C LYS A 54 -0.56 -13.87 -9.90
N VAL A 55 0.11 -12.73 -9.79
CA VAL A 55 -0.41 -11.57 -9.04
C VAL A 55 -1.70 -11.08 -9.69
N ALA A 56 -2.76 -11.03 -8.92
CA ALA A 56 -4.07 -10.56 -9.36
C ALA A 56 -4.38 -9.16 -8.83
N MET A 57 -3.94 -8.85 -7.61
CA MET A 57 -4.16 -7.55 -6.99
C MET A 57 -3.06 -7.26 -5.96
N GLU A 58 -2.66 -6.00 -5.87
CA GLU A 58 -1.77 -5.49 -4.85
C GLU A 58 -2.48 -4.39 -4.05
N THR A 59 -2.42 -4.46 -2.74
CA THR A 59 -2.95 -3.40 -1.87
C THR A 59 -1.94 -3.02 -0.81
N VAL A 60 -2.04 -1.78 -0.32
CA VAL A 60 -1.32 -1.31 0.87
C VAL A 60 -2.32 -1.27 2.02
N GLY A 61 -2.14 -2.15 2.98
CA GLY A 61 -2.89 -2.15 4.23
C GLY A 61 -2.29 -1.13 5.19
N VAL A 62 -3.08 -0.15 5.61
CA VAL A 62 -2.68 0.86 6.60
C VAL A 62 -3.67 0.81 7.75
N GLY A 63 -3.19 0.61 8.96
CA GLY A 63 -4.08 0.48 10.10
C GLY A 63 -3.37 0.20 11.41
N GLU A 64 -4.02 -0.62 12.21
CA GLU A 64 -3.63 -0.89 13.58
C GLU A 64 -3.83 -2.35 13.95
N ILE A 65 -3.06 -2.79 14.94
CA ILE A 65 -3.17 -4.10 15.57
C ILE A 65 -3.42 -3.85 17.05
N THR A 66 -4.43 -4.52 17.59
CA THR A 66 -4.69 -4.54 19.04
C THR A 66 -3.96 -5.73 19.65
N TYR A 67 -3.24 -5.47 20.72
CA TYR A 67 -2.68 -6.45 21.64
C TYR A 67 -3.32 -6.34 23.00
N GLU A 68 -3.39 -7.44 23.73
CA GLU A 68 -3.89 -7.49 25.10
C GLU A 68 -2.89 -8.23 26.00
N CYS A 69 -2.58 -7.66 27.14
CA CYS A 69 -1.73 -8.30 28.14
C CYS A 69 -2.49 -9.44 28.82
N ARG A 70 -2.08 -10.67 28.59
CA ARG A 70 -2.73 -11.90 29.08
C ARG A 70 -1.73 -12.82 29.75
N ASP A 71 -2.26 -13.80 30.48
CA ASP A 71 -1.44 -14.90 30.98
C ASP A 71 -0.78 -15.61 29.79
N LYS A 72 0.51 -15.89 29.93
CA LYS A 72 1.27 -16.64 28.96
C LYS A 72 0.85 -18.09 29.01
N ALA A 73 0.49 -18.66 27.87
CA ALA A 73 0.09 -20.05 27.77
C ALA A 73 1.22 -20.98 28.26
N ASN A 74 0.88 -21.94 29.08
CA ASN A 74 1.82 -22.94 29.64
C ASN A 74 2.97 -22.36 30.49
N ALA A 75 2.83 -21.15 31.04
CA ALA A 75 3.84 -20.50 31.88
C ALA A 75 3.17 -19.79 33.05
N ALA A 76 2.84 -20.53 34.12
CA ALA A 76 2.13 -20.01 35.28
C ALA A 76 2.83 -18.76 35.88
N GLY A 77 2.07 -17.72 36.15
CA GLY A 77 2.55 -16.45 36.71
C GLY A 77 3.29 -15.55 35.75
N GLN A 78 3.43 -15.93 34.48
CA GLN A 78 3.97 -15.07 33.42
C GLN A 78 2.85 -14.46 32.57
N THR A 79 3.13 -13.28 32.05
CA THR A 79 2.21 -12.56 31.15
C THR A 79 2.92 -12.16 29.86
N GLU A 80 2.16 -12.00 28.81
CA GLU A 80 2.66 -11.59 27.49
C GLU A 80 1.62 -10.78 26.72
N TRP A 81 2.09 -9.94 25.78
CA TRP A 81 1.20 -9.28 24.84
C TRP A 81 0.70 -10.28 23.79
N VAL A 82 -0.60 -10.54 23.84
CA VAL A 82 -1.27 -11.46 22.91
C VAL A 82 -1.94 -10.66 21.80
N PHE A 83 -1.71 -11.06 20.56
CA PHE A 83 -2.41 -10.49 19.40
C PHE A 83 -3.91 -10.72 19.51
N VAL A 84 -4.70 -9.65 19.41
CA VAL A 84 -6.17 -9.69 19.43
C VAL A 84 -6.73 -9.64 18.02
N GLY A 85 -6.27 -8.71 17.20
CA GLY A 85 -6.70 -8.61 15.82
C GLY A 85 -6.26 -7.31 15.13
N PRO A 86 -6.29 -7.32 13.79
CA PRO A 86 -6.02 -6.15 12.97
C PRO A 86 -7.28 -5.37 12.64
N LYS A 87 -7.11 -4.09 12.30
CA LYS A 87 -8.09 -3.25 11.62
C LYS A 87 -7.35 -2.32 10.68
N ALA A 88 -7.51 -2.50 9.37
CA ALA A 88 -6.80 -1.72 8.37
C ALA A 88 -7.66 -1.41 7.15
N ALA A 89 -7.43 -0.25 6.55
CA ALA A 89 -7.87 0.04 5.20
C ALA A 89 -6.92 -0.64 4.21
N LEU A 90 -7.46 -1.20 3.14
CA LEU A 90 -6.70 -1.69 1.99
C LEU A 90 -6.80 -0.65 0.88
N ASN A 91 -5.68 -0.05 0.53
CA ASN A 91 -5.61 0.95 -0.52
C ASN A 91 -4.93 0.35 -1.75
N ASP A 92 -5.38 0.72 -2.94
CA ASP A 92 -4.64 0.43 -4.15
C ASP A 92 -3.34 1.25 -4.24
N ARG A 93 -2.56 1.05 -5.30
CA ARG A 93 -1.28 1.77 -5.47
C ARG A 93 -1.46 3.26 -5.78
N SER A 94 -2.68 3.72 -6.08
CA SER A 94 -3.00 5.15 -6.20
C SER A 94 -3.38 5.80 -4.87
N GLY A 95 -3.54 5.00 -3.81
CA GLY A 95 -3.98 5.45 -2.49
C GLY A 95 -5.50 5.41 -2.28
N LYS A 96 -6.26 4.98 -3.29
CA LYS A 96 -7.71 4.82 -3.16
C LYS A 96 -8.03 3.58 -2.33
N GLN A 97 -8.91 3.72 -1.35
CA GLN A 97 -9.38 2.57 -0.58
C GLN A 97 -10.23 1.65 -1.45
N VAL A 98 -9.84 0.38 -1.51
CA VAL A 98 -10.49 -0.69 -2.28
C VAL A 98 -10.99 -1.82 -1.39
N GLY A 99 -10.77 -1.75 -0.09
CA GLY A 99 -11.23 -2.76 0.85
C GLY A 99 -10.81 -2.50 2.28
N THR A 100 -10.99 -3.53 3.11
CA THR A 100 -10.60 -3.56 4.53
C THR A 100 -9.99 -4.91 4.90
N TYR A 101 -9.15 -4.91 5.94
CA TYR A 101 -8.62 -6.10 6.56
C TYR A 101 -8.89 -6.07 8.05
N TYR A 102 -9.49 -7.12 8.59
CA TYR A 102 -9.88 -7.19 9.99
C TYR A 102 -9.90 -8.64 10.51
N GLY A 103 -10.11 -8.82 11.78
CA GLY A 103 -10.21 -10.15 12.39
C GLY A 103 -10.25 -10.13 13.92
N PRO A 104 -10.37 -11.30 14.58
CA PRO A 104 -10.48 -12.67 14.05
C PRO A 104 -11.88 -13.03 13.51
N PRO A 105 -12.00 -14.02 12.57
CA PRO A 105 -10.89 -14.54 11.77
C PRO A 105 -10.31 -13.49 10.82
N ALA A 106 -9.04 -13.64 10.43
CA ALA A 106 -8.42 -12.75 9.45
C ALA A 106 -9.24 -12.73 8.15
N THR A 107 -9.78 -11.56 7.82
CA THR A 107 -10.72 -11.36 6.73
C THR A 107 -10.27 -10.16 5.88
N TRP A 108 -10.14 -10.37 4.59
CA TRP A 108 -9.98 -9.32 3.58
C TRP A 108 -11.29 -9.14 2.85
N GLU A 109 -11.83 -7.94 2.88
CA GLU A 109 -13.11 -7.59 2.26
C GLU A 109 -12.91 -6.45 1.26
N SER A 110 -13.33 -6.68 0.02
CA SER A 110 -13.30 -5.68 -1.05
C SER A 110 -14.50 -4.75 -0.96
N THR A 111 -14.38 -3.54 -1.50
CA THR A 111 -15.50 -2.58 -1.60
C THR A 111 -16.65 -3.08 -2.47
N ASP A 112 -16.45 -4.13 -3.28
CA ASP A 112 -17.51 -4.80 -4.05
C ASP A 112 -18.34 -5.81 -3.21
N GLY A 113 -18.02 -5.97 -1.91
CA GLY A 113 -18.69 -6.86 -0.98
C GLY A 113 -18.16 -8.29 -0.98
N SER A 114 -17.28 -8.66 -1.93
CA SER A 114 -16.62 -9.97 -1.88
C SER A 114 -15.59 -10.00 -0.75
N LYS A 115 -15.50 -11.12 -0.04
CA LYS A 115 -14.57 -11.28 1.07
C LYS A 115 -13.98 -12.68 1.14
N ILE A 116 -12.83 -12.78 1.81
CA ILE A 116 -12.08 -14.02 1.91
C ILE A 116 -11.42 -14.12 3.27
N THR A 117 -11.44 -15.31 3.84
CA THR A 117 -10.60 -15.69 4.97
C THR A 117 -9.46 -16.56 4.48
N ALA A 118 -8.50 -16.85 5.34
CA ALA A 118 -7.36 -17.67 4.93
C ALA A 118 -6.76 -18.46 6.09
N THR A 119 -6.05 -19.52 5.75
CA THR A 119 -5.28 -20.36 6.68
C THR A 119 -3.81 -20.03 6.55
N GLN A 120 -3.14 -19.75 7.67
CA GLN A 120 -1.71 -19.48 7.68
C GLN A 120 -0.90 -20.70 7.27
N LEU A 121 -0.01 -20.54 6.30
CA LEU A 121 0.95 -21.57 5.88
C LEU A 121 2.32 -21.35 6.51
N ALA A 122 2.82 -20.12 6.45
CA ALA A 122 4.15 -19.78 6.94
C ALA A 122 4.25 -18.32 7.39
N VAL A 123 5.22 -18.07 8.25
CA VAL A 123 5.71 -16.75 8.63
C VAL A 123 7.24 -16.73 8.57
N ALA A 124 7.82 -15.55 8.37
CA ALA A 124 9.25 -15.33 8.43
C ALA A 124 9.56 -13.97 9.06
N PRO A 125 10.70 -13.79 9.75
CA PRO A 125 11.08 -12.51 10.35
C PRO A 125 11.15 -11.38 9.29
N ALA A 126 10.61 -10.21 9.62
CA ALA A 126 10.62 -9.02 8.75
C ALA A 126 11.44 -7.86 9.35
N GLY A 127 12.37 -8.16 10.25
CA GLY A 127 13.18 -7.19 10.97
C GLY A 127 12.54 -6.68 12.27
N ALA A 128 13.35 -6.07 13.10
CA ALA A 128 12.92 -5.57 14.41
C ALA A 128 11.81 -4.53 14.29
N GLY A 129 10.84 -4.57 15.21
CA GLY A 129 9.69 -3.66 15.26
C GLY A 129 8.58 -3.98 14.25
N ASN A 130 8.78 -4.92 13.35
CA ASN A 130 7.78 -5.31 12.37
C ASN A 130 7.07 -6.61 12.76
N ILE A 131 5.78 -6.72 12.40
CA ILE A 131 5.14 -8.05 12.36
C ILE A 131 5.83 -8.89 11.28
N PRO A 132 5.82 -10.22 11.39
CA PRO A 132 6.50 -11.07 10.42
C PRO A 132 5.86 -11.00 9.01
N TYR A 133 6.66 -11.33 8.00
CA TYR A 133 6.15 -11.76 6.71
C TYR A 133 5.16 -12.90 6.90
N GLN A 134 4.19 -13.02 6.02
CA GLN A 134 3.21 -14.12 6.12
C GLN A 134 2.77 -14.58 4.73
N LEU A 135 2.66 -15.89 4.58
CA LEU A 135 1.97 -16.55 3.49
C LEU A 135 0.74 -17.26 4.05
N VAL A 136 -0.41 -17.01 3.43
CA VAL A 136 -1.65 -17.70 3.76
C VAL A 136 -2.29 -18.31 2.51
N LYS A 137 -2.93 -19.47 2.68
CA LYS A 137 -3.78 -20.09 1.67
C LYS A 137 -5.19 -19.54 1.84
N ALA A 138 -5.74 -19.00 0.79
CA ALA A 138 -7.10 -18.46 0.80
C ALA A 138 -8.14 -19.59 0.93
N ASN A 139 -9.15 -19.36 1.73
CA ASN A 139 -10.37 -20.16 1.76
C ASN A 139 -11.29 -19.75 0.59
N PRO A 140 -12.34 -20.50 0.27
CA PRO A 140 -13.31 -20.08 -0.73
C PRO A 140 -13.86 -18.68 -0.44
N ALA A 141 -13.92 -17.84 -1.48
CA ALA A 141 -14.44 -16.48 -1.34
C ALA A 141 -15.95 -16.50 -1.02
N MET A 142 -16.37 -15.57 -0.21
CA MET A 142 -17.78 -15.26 0.06
C MET A 142 -18.19 -14.08 -0.83
N GLY A 143 -19.25 -14.26 -1.61
CA GLY A 143 -19.69 -13.30 -2.62
C GLY A 143 -18.83 -13.37 -3.90
N SER A 144 -19.26 -12.65 -4.94
CA SER A 144 -18.58 -12.55 -6.23
C SER A 144 -17.91 -11.19 -6.36
N GLY A 145 -16.67 -11.15 -6.82
CA GLY A 145 -15.93 -9.90 -7.03
C GLY A 145 -14.42 -10.08 -7.00
N ALA A 146 -13.69 -9.09 -6.53
CA ALA A 146 -12.22 -9.05 -6.54
C ALA A 146 -11.58 -10.25 -5.83
N MET A 147 -12.22 -10.74 -4.75
CA MET A 147 -11.73 -11.86 -3.96
C MET A 147 -12.01 -13.22 -4.59
N THR A 148 -12.87 -13.32 -5.61
CA THR A 148 -13.19 -14.59 -6.27
C THR A 148 -11.95 -15.19 -6.94
N GLY A 149 -11.68 -16.47 -6.65
CA GLY A 149 -10.56 -17.21 -7.25
C GLY A 149 -9.19 -16.85 -6.67
N VAL A 150 -9.08 -16.06 -5.63
CA VAL A 150 -7.84 -15.86 -4.90
C VAL A 150 -7.39 -17.19 -4.28
N THR A 151 -6.13 -17.55 -4.51
CA THR A 151 -5.53 -18.80 -4.04
C THR A 151 -4.60 -18.59 -2.84
N PHE A 152 -3.82 -17.51 -2.86
CA PHE A 152 -2.89 -17.15 -1.80
C PHE A 152 -2.91 -15.64 -1.56
N ILE A 153 -2.55 -15.26 -0.32
CA ILE A 153 -2.30 -13.88 0.04
C ILE A 153 -0.94 -13.84 0.75
N GLN A 154 -0.07 -12.92 0.33
CA GLN A 154 1.17 -12.62 1.02
C GLN A 154 1.05 -11.29 1.76
N ARG A 155 1.59 -11.22 2.96
CA ARG A 155 1.83 -9.98 3.70
C ARG A 155 3.32 -9.68 3.66
N VAL A 156 3.70 -8.58 3.00
CA VAL A 156 5.09 -8.17 2.73
C VAL A 156 5.29 -6.68 2.97
N ALA A 157 6.49 -6.16 2.77
CA ALA A 157 6.84 -4.75 2.91
C ALA A 157 6.36 -4.11 4.24
N LEU A 158 6.63 -4.80 5.34
CA LEU A 158 6.12 -4.49 6.68
C LEU A 158 6.75 -3.20 7.25
N LYS A 159 5.91 -2.40 7.92
CA LYS A 159 6.33 -1.27 8.76
C LYS A 159 5.54 -1.32 10.06
N GLY A 160 6.22 -1.58 11.17
CA GLY A 160 5.60 -1.62 12.49
C GLY A 160 4.74 -2.87 12.75
N GLY A 161 3.85 -2.76 13.71
CA GLY A 161 2.90 -3.81 14.06
C GLY A 161 3.43 -4.88 15.01
N ALA A 162 4.70 -4.86 15.42
CA ALA A 162 5.19 -5.74 16.47
C ALA A 162 4.46 -5.45 17.79
N ALA A 163 4.44 -6.44 18.70
CA ALA A 163 3.89 -6.28 20.03
C ALA A 163 4.50 -5.07 20.76
N PRO A 164 3.77 -4.41 21.67
CA PRO A 164 4.26 -3.26 22.42
C PRO A 164 5.60 -3.54 23.11
N ALA A 165 6.50 -2.55 23.08
CA ALA A 165 7.79 -2.65 23.78
C ALA A 165 7.63 -2.52 25.32
N ALA A 166 6.53 -1.93 25.79
CA ALA A 166 6.21 -1.87 27.21
C ALA A 166 6.00 -3.28 27.77
N ALA A 167 6.46 -3.50 28.99
CA ALA A 167 6.31 -4.80 29.62
C ALA A 167 4.82 -5.13 29.89
N CYS A 168 4.41 -6.34 29.53
CA CYS A 168 3.17 -6.93 30.03
C CYS A 168 3.50 -7.63 31.35
N THR A 169 2.84 -7.21 32.41
CA THR A 169 3.06 -7.69 33.78
C THR A 169 1.73 -8.03 34.44
N MET A 170 1.75 -8.67 35.60
CA MET A 170 0.54 -8.94 36.36
C MET A 170 -0.25 -7.65 36.74
N SER A 171 0.44 -6.51 36.88
CA SER A 171 -0.20 -5.26 37.25
C SER A 171 -1.00 -4.59 36.11
N ASN A 172 -0.67 -4.88 34.87
CA ASN A 172 -1.40 -4.37 33.71
C ASN A 172 -2.09 -5.48 32.89
N LYS A 173 -2.28 -6.65 33.48
CA LYS A 173 -3.04 -7.74 32.87
C LYS A 173 -4.46 -7.28 32.51
N GLY A 174 -4.88 -7.58 31.28
CA GLY A 174 -6.14 -7.13 30.69
C GLY A 174 -6.05 -5.78 29.96
N GLU A 175 -4.94 -5.05 30.12
CA GLU A 175 -4.70 -3.82 29.35
C GLU A 175 -4.61 -4.14 27.87
N ARG A 176 -5.17 -3.25 27.04
CA ARG A 176 -5.06 -3.31 25.57
C ARG A 176 -4.21 -2.17 25.06
N GLN A 177 -3.33 -2.49 24.13
CA GLN A 177 -2.53 -1.51 23.41
C GLN A 177 -2.72 -1.64 21.91
N ILE A 178 -2.74 -0.48 21.25
CA ILE A 178 -2.88 -0.37 19.79
C ILE A 178 -1.55 0.04 19.22
N VAL A 179 -1.05 -0.73 18.26
CA VAL A 179 0.15 -0.41 17.51
C VAL A 179 -0.19 -0.16 16.04
N LYS A 180 0.39 0.87 15.46
CA LYS A 180 0.21 1.17 14.04
C LYS A 180 1.06 0.24 13.20
N TYR A 181 0.55 -0.12 12.01
CA TYR A 181 1.30 -0.89 11.05
C TYR A 181 0.91 -0.52 9.62
N GLN A 182 1.81 -0.87 8.72
CA GLN A 182 1.56 -0.90 7.28
C GLN A 182 2.13 -2.19 6.72
N ALA A 183 1.44 -2.76 5.73
CA ALA A 183 1.92 -3.92 4.98
C ALA A 183 1.37 -3.89 3.56
N ASP A 184 2.11 -4.46 2.63
CA ASP A 184 1.56 -4.78 1.32
C ASP A 184 0.88 -6.15 1.40
N TYR A 185 -0.34 -6.25 0.89
CA TYR A 185 -1.05 -7.50 0.69
C TYR A 185 -1.11 -7.80 -0.81
N ILE A 186 -0.47 -8.90 -1.18
CA ILE A 186 -0.39 -9.37 -2.57
C ILE A 186 -1.34 -10.55 -2.72
N PHE A 187 -2.35 -10.39 -3.54
CA PHE A 187 -3.36 -11.42 -3.80
C PHE A 187 -3.02 -12.15 -5.09
N TRP A 188 -3.02 -13.47 -5.01
CA TRP A 188 -2.67 -14.36 -6.11
C TRP A 188 -3.86 -15.17 -6.57
N LYS A 189 -3.90 -15.46 -7.87
CA LYS A 189 -4.87 -16.38 -8.49
C LYS A 189 -4.12 -17.40 -9.34
N ALA A 190 -4.76 -18.50 -9.68
CA ALA A 190 -4.21 -19.43 -10.67
C ALA A 190 -3.85 -18.70 -11.97
N ALA A 191 -2.74 -19.10 -12.60
CA ALA A 191 -2.21 -18.48 -13.82
C ALA A 191 -3.06 -18.83 -15.06
#